data_4d4b4db4235dc6201dc27bf8f1fc1923
#
_entry.id   4d4b4db4235dc6201dc27bf8f1fc1923
#
_cell.length_a   1.000
_cell.length_b   1.000
_cell.length_c   1.000
_cell.angle_alpha   90.00
_cell.angle_beta   90.00
_cell.angle_gamma   90.00
#
_symmetry.space_group_name_H-M   'P 1'
#
loop_
_entity.id
_entity.type
_entity.pdbx_description
1 polymer ?
#
loop_
_entity_poly.entity_id
_entity_poly.type
_entity_poly.pdbx_seq_one_letter_code
_entity_poly.pdbx_strand_id
1 'polypeptide(L)'
;MCIRDRINIDDLFDNGQYRKTDIKVTNDKNMYPGFNKYNWLSEDSYSSNLQRKTGDVFIMRMAEVYLIAAEANQQLGNGGKAAEYLNVLKKRAARNDASYNAMKLSNATQNDVMDEYARELCGEYQRWVLMKRHKDSFKQRLAVGNPRAAENFDENKHYLRPISFNFLSQIDNAEEYGNNGY
;
A
#
# COMPACT_ATOMS: atom_id res chain seq x y z
N MET A 1 -0.02 -7.14 -7.55
CA MET A 1 -0.44 -6.08 -8.49
C MET A 1 -0.83 -6.76 -9.78
N CYS A 2 -2.12 -6.85 -10.09
CA CYS A 2 -2.59 -7.42 -11.36
C CYS A 2 -2.75 -6.28 -12.36
N ILE A 3 -1.75 -6.07 -13.18
CA ILE A 3 -1.88 -5.24 -14.38
C ILE A 3 -2.44 -6.18 -15.44
N ARG A 4 -3.71 -6.02 -15.74
CA ARG A 4 -4.42 -6.83 -16.75
C ARG A 4 -4.53 -6.05 -18.04
N ASP A 5 -3.42 -5.53 -18.53
CA ASP A 5 -3.38 -4.91 -19.83
C ASP A 5 -2.23 -5.48 -20.67
N ARG A 6 -2.40 -5.40 -21.97
CA ARG A 6 -1.59 -6.00 -23.03
C ARG A 6 -0.11 -5.55 -23.06
N ILE A 7 0.31 -4.83 -22.04
CA ILE A 7 1.69 -4.40 -21.85
C ILE A 7 2.33 -5.35 -20.84
N ASN A 8 3.33 -6.09 -21.27
CA ASN A 8 4.14 -6.88 -20.34
C ASN A 8 4.84 -5.93 -19.38
N ILE A 9 4.75 -6.21 -18.07
CA ILE A 9 5.42 -5.38 -17.05
C ILE A 9 6.93 -5.30 -17.29
N ASP A 10 7.51 -6.38 -17.81
CA ASP A 10 8.94 -6.43 -18.10
C ASP A 10 9.32 -5.46 -19.22
N ASP A 11 8.37 -5.12 -20.11
CA ASP A 11 8.57 -4.12 -21.16
C ASP A 11 8.56 -2.68 -20.62
N LEU A 12 8.09 -2.48 -19.39
CA LEU A 12 8.09 -1.17 -18.73
C LEU A 12 9.38 -0.85 -17.98
N PHE A 13 10.23 -1.87 -17.76
CA PHE A 13 11.43 -1.73 -16.97
C PHE A 13 12.65 -2.22 -17.76
N ASP A 14 13.74 -1.45 -17.68
CA ASP A 14 15.05 -1.84 -18.15
C ASP A 14 15.99 -1.85 -16.94
N ASN A 15 16.61 -2.99 -16.66
CA ASN A 15 17.49 -3.16 -15.50
C ASN A 15 16.89 -2.64 -14.18
N GLY A 16 15.59 -2.85 -13.98
CA GLY A 16 14.87 -2.37 -12.79
C GLY A 16 14.51 -0.88 -12.81
N GLN A 17 14.85 -0.15 -13.88
CA GLN A 17 14.48 1.25 -14.07
C GLN A 17 13.26 1.37 -14.98
N TYR A 18 12.34 2.26 -14.64
CA TYR A 18 11.15 2.52 -15.45
C TYR A 18 11.53 3.16 -16.79
N ARG A 19 11.16 2.52 -17.89
CA ARG A 19 11.37 3.04 -19.25
C ARG A 19 10.39 4.16 -19.56
N LYS A 20 10.81 5.40 -19.40
CA LYS A 20 9.98 6.57 -19.77
C LYS A 20 9.86 6.76 -21.30
N THR A 21 10.75 6.18 -22.09
CA THR A 21 10.92 6.50 -23.52
C THR A 21 10.05 5.69 -24.46
N ASP A 22 9.68 4.47 -24.08
CA ASP A 22 8.95 3.55 -24.98
C ASP A 22 7.43 3.66 -24.84
N ILE A 23 6.97 4.08 -23.69
CA ILE A 23 5.62 4.59 -23.55
C ILE A 23 5.73 6.05 -23.96
N LYS A 24 5.06 6.48 -25.01
CA LYS A 24 4.89 7.91 -25.35
C LYS A 24 4.08 8.61 -24.24
N VAL A 25 4.52 8.46 -23.03
CA VAL A 25 4.11 9.25 -21.90
C VAL A 25 4.83 10.56 -22.08
N THR A 26 4.24 11.43 -22.89
CA THR A 26 4.58 12.83 -22.88
C THR A 26 4.68 13.29 -21.42
N ASN A 27 5.40 14.36 -21.13
CA ASN A 27 5.54 14.96 -19.79
C ASN A 27 4.21 15.24 -19.05
N ASP A 28 3.17 14.53 -19.42
CA ASP A 28 1.86 14.60 -18.78
C ASP A 28 1.94 13.84 -17.43
N LYS A 29 1.94 14.63 -16.35
CA LYS A 29 1.98 14.14 -14.98
C LYS A 29 0.82 13.21 -14.62
N ASN A 30 -0.15 13.05 -15.51
CA ASN A 30 -1.36 12.26 -15.33
C ASN A 30 -1.27 10.86 -15.98
N MET A 31 -0.22 10.58 -16.74
CA MET A 31 -0.05 9.28 -17.37
C MET A 31 0.92 8.40 -16.55
N TYR A 32 0.36 7.48 -15.80
CA TYR A 32 1.08 6.45 -15.04
C TYR A 32 0.32 5.12 -15.13
N PRO A 33 0.99 3.98 -14.90
CA PRO A 33 0.31 2.69 -14.88
C PRO A 33 -0.86 2.68 -13.90
N GLY A 34 -2.05 2.45 -14.39
CA GLY A 34 -3.26 2.43 -13.58
C GLY A 34 -3.27 1.26 -12.61
N PHE A 35 -3.84 1.48 -11.43
CA PHE A 35 -4.05 0.45 -10.44
C PHE A 35 -5.33 -0.32 -10.73
N ASN A 36 -5.21 -1.59 -11.15
CA ASN A 36 -6.34 -2.38 -11.65
C ASN A 36 -7.01 -3.30 -10.60
N LYS A 37 -6.62 -3.20 -9.34
CA LYS A 37 -7.09 -4.09 -8.27
C LYS A 37 -8.62 -4.05 -8.06
N TYR A 38 -9.22 -2.89 -8.29
CA TYR A 38 -10.65 -2.65 -8.14
C TYR A 38 -11.37 -2.43 -9.48
N ASN A 39 -10.78 -2.88 -10.55
CA ASN A 39 -11.43 -2.80 -11.85
C ASN A 39 -12.35 -4.03 -12.05
N TRP A 40 -13.54 -3.96 -11.51
CA TRP A 40 -14.57 -4.98 -11.56
C TRP A 40 -15.39 -4.91 -12.86
N LEU A 41 -14.75 -4.70 -13.98
CA LEU A 41 -15.46 -4.70 -15.26
C LEU A 41 -15.71 -6.15 -15.68
N SER A 42 -16.95 -6.61 -15.61
CA SER A 42 -17.42 -7.68 -16.48
C SER A 42 -17.64 -7.10 -17.87
N GLU A 43 -17.49 -7.90 -18.91
CA GLU A 43 -17.76 -7.47 -20.29
C GLU A 43 -19.19 -6.92 -20.46
N ASP A 44 -20.14 -7.43 -19.67
CA ASP A 44 -21.55 -7.03 -19.68
C ASP A 44 -21.84 -5.72 -18.91
N SER A 45 -20.94 -5.22 -18.11
CA SER A 45 -21.13 -4.03 -17.29
C SER A 45 -20.32 -2.82 -17.74
N TYR A 46 -19.67 -2.90 -18.90
CA TYR A 46 -18.96 -1.77 -19.47
C TYR A 46 -19.92 -0.81 -20.15
N SER A 47 -20.33 0.22 -19.42
CA SER A 47 -20.95 1.40 -20.01
C SER A 47 -20.03 2.60 -19.70
N SER A 48 -19.65 3.32 -20.74
CA SER A 48 -18.82 4.55 -20.62
C SER A 48 -19.46 5.62 -19.73
N ASN A 49 -20.77 5.52 -19.48
CA ASN A 49 -21.54 6.47 -18.67
C ASN A 49 -21.77 5.97 -17.22
N LEU A 50 -21.41 4.74 -16.87
CA LEU A 50 -21.60 4.20 -15.52
C LEU A 50 -20.31 4.44 -14.70
N GLN A 51 -20.32 5.51 -13.92
CA GLN A 51 -19.28 5.78 -12.92
C GLN A 51 -19.37 4.85 -11.69
N ARG A 52 -20.39 4.02 -11.61
CA ARG A 52 -20.61 3.10 -10.49
C ARG A 52 -20.09 1.71 -10.83
N LYS A 53 -19.09 1.28 -10.07
CA LYS A 53 -18.59 -0.10 -10.09
C LYS A 53 -19.42 -0.92 -9.12
N THR A 54 -19.91 -2.06 -9.56
CA THR A 54 -20.84 -2.94 -8.80
C THR A 54 -20.14 -4.09 -8.09
N GLY A 55 -18.81 -4.10 -8.05
CA GLY A 55 -18.04 -5.15 -7.37
C GLY A 55 -17.97 -4.97 -5.86
N ASP A 56 -17.79 -6.07 -5.15
CA ASP A 56 -17.64 -6.07 -3.71
C ASP A 56 -16.36 -5.34 -3.25
N VAL A 57 -16.45 -4.63 -2.14
CA VAL A 57 -15.30 -3.99 -1.49
C VAL A 57 -14.84 -4.88 -0.34
N PHE A 58 -13.57 -5.27 -0.36
CA PHE A 58 -12.99 -6.06 0.73
C PHE A 58 -12.88 -5.22 1.99
N ILE A 59 -13.49 -5.69 3.08
CA ILE A 59 -13.28 -5.13 4.41
C ILE A 59 -12.03 -5.76 5.03
N MET A 60 -11.93 -7.09 4.96
CA MET A 60 -10.79 -7.90 5.37
C MET A 60 -10.70 -9.14 4.50
N ARG A 61 -9.48 -9.62 4.23
CA ARG A 61 -9.25 -10.85 3.48
C ARG A 61 -8.13 -11.67 4.12
N MET A 62 -8.05 -12.96 3.77
CA MET A 62 -7.10 -13.89 4.37
C MET A 62 -5.65 -13.41 4.32
N ALA A 63 -5.26 -12.66 3.29
CA ALA A 63 -3.91 -12.09 3.21
C ALA A 63 -3.59 -11.17 4.39
N GLU A 64 -4.55 -10.36 4.84
CA GLU A 64 -4.39 -9.50 6.01
C GLU A 64 -4.22 -10.33 7.28
N VAL A 65 -4.92 -11.46 7.42
CA VAL A 65 -4.77 -12.38 8.56
C VAL A 65 -3.35 -12.94 8.62
N TYR A 66 -2.78 -13.35 7.47
CA TYR A 66 -1.38 -13.78 7.40
C TYR A 66 -0.42 -12.68 7.79
N LEU A 67 -0.67 -11.43 7.37
CA LEU A 67 0.16 -10.28 7.72
C LEU A 67 0.09 -9.97 9.21
N ILE A 68 -1.09 -10.01 9.82
CA ILE A 68 -1.28 -9.82 11.27
C ILE A 68 -0.54 -10.91 12.04
N ALA A 69 -0.63 -12.17 11.61
CA ALA A 69 0.10 -13.27 12.23
C ALA A 69 1.62 -13.12 12.11
N ALA A 70 2.10 -12.65 10.96
CA ALA A 70 3.52 -12.35 10.75
C ALA A 70 4.00 -11.21 11.65
N GLU A 71 3.23 -10.12 11.72
CA GLU A 71 3.50 -8.96 12.57
C GLU A 71 3.60 -9.38 14.05
N ALA A 72 2.59 -10.11 14.55
CA ALA A 72 2.56 -10.57 15.92
C ALA A 72 3.76 -11.48 16.27
N ASN A 73 4.11 -12.42 15.40
CA ASN A 73 5.27 -13.29 15.62
C ASN A 73 6.58 -12.51 15.56
N GLN A 74 6.71 -11.55 14.67
CA GLN A 74 7.88 -10.67 14.60
C GLN A 74 8.04 -9.88 15.89
N GLN A 75 6.96 -9.29 16.44
CA GLN A 75 6.98 -8.55 17.70
C GLN A 75 7.35 -9.42 18.91
N LEU A 76 7.00 -10.71 18.86
CA LEU A 76 7.39 -11.70 19.87
C LEU A 76 8.82 -12.23 19.71
N GLY A 77 9.60 -11.73 18.74
CA GLY A 77 10.95 -12.19 18.44
C GLY A 77 11.01 -13.49 17.63
N ASN A 78 9.87 -14.02 17.16
CA ASN A 78 9.78 -15.25 16.39
C ASN A 78 9.87 -14.97 14.88
N GLY A 79 10.98 -14.35 14.43
CA GLY A 79 11.17 -13.93 13.05
C GLY A 79 11.11 -15.06 12.02
N GLY A 80 11.52 -16.28 12.39
CA GLY A 80 11.37 -17.47 11.54
C GLY A 80 9.90 -17.80 11.28
N LYS A 81 9.05 -17.77 12.31
CA LYS A 81 7.62 -18.00 12.17
C LYS A 81 6.92 -16.88 11.41
N ALA A 82 7.33 -15.63 11.64
CA ALA A 82 6.87 -14.50 10.86
C ALA A 82 7.19 -14.68 9.36
N ALA A 83 8.40 -15.15 9.04
CA ALA A 83 8.81 -15.44 7.66
C ALA A 83 7.93 -16.52 7.01
N GLU A 84 7.54 -17.57 7.74
CA GLU A 84 6.63 -18.60 7.22
C GLU A 84 5.31 -17.98 6.73
N TYR A 85 4.69 -17.10 7.52
CA TYR A 85 3.44 -16.43 7.14
C TYR A 85 3.62 -15.51 5.93
N LEU A 86 4.69 -14.72 5.89
CA LEU A 86 5.00 -13.86 4.73
C LEU A 86 5.26 -14.69 3.47
N ASN A 87 5.94 -15.82 3.60
CA ASN A 87 6.24 -16.69 2.48
C ASN A 87 5.01 -17.31 1.82
N VAL A 88 3.90 -17.47 2.54
CA VAL A 88 2.62 -17.88 1.94
C VAL A 88 2.17 -16.84 0.90
N LEU A 89 2.23 -15.56 1.25
CA LEU A 89 1.84 -14.47 0.35
C LEU A 89 2.82 -14.32 -0.82
N LYS A 90 4.12 -14.39 -0.54
CA LYS A 90 5.17 -14.36 -1.57
C LYS A 90 5.04 -15.52 -2.56
N LYS A 91 4.75 -16.73 -2.10
CA LYS A 91 4.54 -17.89 -2.96
C LYS A 91 3.33 -17.71 -3.88
N ARG A 92 2.23 -17.17 -3.35
CA ARG A 92 1.03 -16.87 -4.13
C ARG A 92 1.29 -15.82 -5.22
N ALA A 93 2.11 -14.81 -4.91
CA ALA A 93 2.43 -13.70 -5.82
C ALA A 93 3.53 -14.05 -6.83
N ALA A 94 4.32 -15.08 -6.58
CA ALA A 94 5.42 -15.48 -7.44
C ALA A 94 4.93 -16.02 -8.78
N ARG A 95 5.64 -15.69 -9.87
CA ARG A 95 5.34 -16.19 -11.23
C ARG A 95 5.70 -17.67 -11.40
N ASN A 96 6.75 -18.11 -10.72
CA ASN A 96 7.29 -19.46 -10.76
C ASN A 96 8.14 -19.73 -9.51
N ASP A 97 8.61 -20.97 -9.36
CA ASP A 97 9.42 -21.38 -8.20
C ASP A 97 10.75 -20.62 -8.10
N ALA A 98 11.39 -20.27 -9.21
CA ALA A 98 12.62 -19.48 -9.21
C ALA A 98 12.38 -18.08 -8.61
N SER A 99 11.31 -17.41 -9.03
CA SER A 99 10.89 -16.13 -8.48
C SER A 99 10.55 -16.22 -6.98
N TYR A 100 9.86 -17.29 -6.58
CA TYR A 100 9.57 -17.53 -5.16
C TYR A 100 10.84 -17.73 -4.35
N ASN A 101 11.77 -18.57 -4.80
CA ASN A 101 13.01 -18.86 -4.10
C ASN A 101 13.88 -17.61 -3.93
N ALA A 102 13.85 -16.69 -4.90
CA ALA A 102 14.54 -15.41 -4.81
C ALA A 102 13.93 -14.46 -3.76
N MET A 103 12.63 -14.59 -3.47
CA MET A 103 11.91 -13.70 -2.53
C MET A 103 11.71 -14.32 -1.14
N LYS A 104 11.92 -15.63 -1.01
CA LYS A 104 11.67 -16.38 0.23
C LYS A 104 12.54 -15.87 1.37
N LEU A 105 11.94 -15.69 2.53
CA LEU A 105 12.62 -15.30 3.75
C LEU A 105 12.84 -16.52 4.66
N SER A 106 14.00 -16.60 5.30
CA SER A 106 14.27 -17.54 6.40
C SER A 106 13.93 -16.93 7.76
N ASN A 107 14.06 -15.62 7.87
CA ASN A 107 13.73 -14.83 9.05
C ASN A 107 13.16 -13.50 8.59
N ALA A 108 12.11 -12.99 9.25
CA ALA A 108 11.47 -11.73 8.91
C ALA A 108 11.79 -10.65 9.94
N THR A 109 12.20 -9.52 9.45
CA THR A 109 12.37 -8.28 10.22
C THR A 109 11.08 -7.46 10.24
N GLN A 110 11.01 -6.45 11.09
CA GLN A 110 9.90 -5.49 11.08
C GLN A 110 9.74 -4.81 9.71
N ASN A 111 10.83 -4.52 9.04
CA ASN A 111 10.81 -3.92 7.72
C ASN A 111 10.22 -4.86 6.66
N ASP A 112 10.53 -6.16 6.72
CA ASP A 112 9.94 -7.14 5.81
C ASP A 112 8.43 -7.23 5.96
N VAL A 113 7.93 -7.18 7.20
CA VAL A 113 6.50 -7.14 7.51
C VAL A 113 5.87 -5.88 6.93
N MET A 114 6.45 -4.69 7.19
CA MET A 114 5.96 -3.40 6.69
C MET A 114 5.90 -3.35 5.16
N ASP A 115 6.90 -3.93 4.50
CA ASP A 115 6.99 -3.98 3.04
C ASP A 115 5.96 -4.91 2.44
N GLU A 116 5.73 -6.06 3.07
CA GLU A 116 4.72 -6.98 2.59
C GLU A 116 3.31 -6.43 2.75
N TYR A 117 3.00 -5.76 3.87
CA TYR A 117 1.76 -4.99 4.02
C TYR A 117 1.57 -3.98 2.89
N ALA A 118 2.64 -3.25 2.54
CA ALA A 118 2.57 -2.25 1.49
C ALA A 118 2.30 -2.86 0.11
N ARG A 119 2.93 -4.00 -0.19
CA ARG A 119 2.74 -4.71 -1.48
C ARG A 119 1.39 -5.38 -1.57
N GLU A 120 1.02 -6.13 -0.54
CA GLU A 120 -0.16 -6.97 -0.54
C GLU A 120 -1.46 -6.18 -0.42
N LEU A 121 -1.50 -5.22 0.51
CA LEU A 121 -2.68 -4.42 0.81
C LEU A 121 -2.66 -3.02 0.15
N CYS A 122 -1.87 -2.85 -0.92
CA CYS A 122 -1.86 -1.61 -1.68
C CYS A 122 -3.28 -1.27 -2.15
N GLY A 123 -3.75 -0.05 -1.83
CA GLY A 123 -5.09 0.41 -2.15
C GLY A 123 -6.21 -0.05 -1.20
N GLU A 124 -5.92 -0.86 -0.17
CA GLU A 124 -6.93 -1.38 0.78
C GLU A 124 -7.04 -0.56 2.08
N TYR A 125 -6.57 0.68 2.10
CA TYR A 125 -6.70 1.66 3.20
C TYR A 125 -5.98 1.32 4.53
N GLN A 126 -5.35 0.17 4.67
CA GLN A 126 -4.69 -0.29 5.91
C GLN A 126 -3.41 0.49 6.25
N ARG A 127 -2.80 1.17 5.28
CA ARG A 127 -1.48 1.81 5.43
C ARG A 127 -1.42 2.81 6.58
N TRP A 128 -2.45 3.61 6.76
CA TRP A 128 -2.51 4.62 7.82
C TRP A 128 -2.44 4.02 9.22
N VAL A 129 -3.19 2.96 9.46
CA VAL A 129 -3.23 2.26 10.76
C VAL A 129 -1.88 1.62 11.06
N LEU A 130 -1.29 0.96 10.06
CA LEU A 130 0.03 0.35 10.15
C LEU A 130 1.13 1.38 10.48
N MET A 131 1.11 2.53 9.82
CA MET A 131 2.05 3.64 10.07
C MET A 131 1.99 4.12 11.52
N LYS A 132 0.80 4.23 12.08
CA LYS A 132 0.61 4.67 13.48
C LYS A 132 1.10 3.65 14.50
N ARG A 133 1.05 2.35 14.17
CA ARG A 133 1.58 1.27 15.04
C ARG A 133 3.11 1.21 15.03
N HIS A 134 3.73 1.50 13.89
CA HIS A 134 5.18 1.32 13.67
C HIS A 134 5.87 2.62 13.26
N LYS A 135 5.78 3.64 14.12
CA LYS A 135 6.22 5.00 13.82
C LYS A 135 7.69 5.09 13.37
N ASP A 136 8.62 4.41 14.07
CA ASP A 136 10.05 4.48 13.74
C ASP A 136 10.37 3.82 12.40
N SER A 137 9.83 2.60 12.18
CA SER A 137 9.98 1.90 10.90
C SER A 137 9.32 2.67 9.76
N PHE A 138 8.18 3.31 10.01
CA PHE A 138 7.52 4.14 9.02
C PHE A 138 8.37 5.32 8.58
N LYS A 139 8.98 6.06 9.51
CA LYS A 139 9.86 7.21 9.18
C LYS A 139 11.01 6.79 8.28
N GLN A 140 11.68 5.69 8.62
CA GLN A 140 12.76 5.16 7.80
C GLN A 140 12.28 4.81 6.40
N ARG A 141 11.11 4.16 6.28
CA ARG A 141 10.54 3.78 5.00
C ARG A 141 10.02 4.98 4.20
N LEU A 142 9.51 6.00 4.86
CA LEU A 142 9.07 7.23 4.22
C LEU A 142 10.25 7.96 3.57
N ALA A 143 11.38 8.06 4.29
CA ALA A 143 12.59 8.68 3.77
C ALA A 143 13.13 8.01 2.50
N VAL A 144 13.01 6.68 2.41
CA VAL A 144 13.44 5.91 1.23
C VAL A 144 12.41 5.95 0.10
N GLY A 145 11.12 5.75 0.44
CA GLY A 145 10.06 5.58 -0.56
C GLY A 145 9.46 6.89 -1.08
N ASN A 146 9.50 7.95 -0.28
CA ASN A 146 8.98 9.26 -0.64
C ASN A 146 9.74 10.37 0.11
N PRO A 147 10.97 10.71 -0.32
CA PRO A 147 11.81 11.73 0.35
C PRO A 147 11.11 13.07 0.51
N ARG A 148 10.36 13.49 -0.51
CA ARG A 148 9.61 14.76 -0.47
C ARG A 148 8.53 14.78 0.63
N ALA A 149 7.87 13.66 0.86
CA ALA A 149 6.93 13.56 1.98
C ALA A 149 7.66 13.51 3.32
N ALA A 150 8.83 12.87 3.38
CA ALA A 150 9.64 12.80 4.59
C ALA A 150 10.14 14.17 5.05
N GLU A 151 10.55 15.04 4.14
CA GLU A 151 10.97 16.42 4.42
C GLU A 151 9.88 17.26 5.09
N ASN A 152 8.61 16.97 4.78
CA ASN A 152 7.46 17.72 5.27
C ASN A 152 6.68 16.97 6.38
N PHE A 153 7.20 15.83 6.83
CA PHE A 153 6.50 15.00 7.80
C PHE A 153 6.73 15.48 9.23
N ASP A 154 5.69 15.97 9.88
CA ASP A 154 5.66 16.31 11.31
C ASP A 154 4.90 15.23 12.09
N GLU A 155 5.56 14.59 13.05
CA GLU A 155 5.00 13.52 13.85
C GLU A 155 3.84 13.96 14.76
N ASN A 156 3.91 15.18 15.26
CA ASN A 156 2.89 15.71 16.16
C ASN A 156 1.58 16.02 15.43
N LYS A 157 1.68 16.20 14.11
CA LYS A 157 0.58 16.56 13.25
C LYS A 157 0.11 15.40 12.36
N HIS A 158 1.02 14.84 11.56
CA HIS A 158 0.64 13.98 10.44
C HIS A 158 0.26 12.53 10.83
N TYR A 159 0.45 12.12 12.08
CA TYR A 159 -0.18 10.90 12.59
C TYR A 159 -1.66 11.10 13.01
N LEU A 160 -2.12 12.32 13.05
CA LEU A 160 -3.52 12.67 13.27
C LEU A 160 -4.12 13.19 11.96
N ARG A 161 -5.42 13.19 11.86
CA ARG A 161 -6.12 13.81 10.75
C ARG A 161 -6.71 15.14 11.21
N PRO A 162 -6.85 16.13 10.31
CA PRO A 162 -7.62 17.32 10.63
C PRO A 162 -9.06 16.92 10.96
N ILE A 163 -9.62 17.62 11.93
CA ILE A 163 -11.04 17.54 12.24
C ILE A 163 -11.80 18.29 11.16
N SER A 164 -12.92 17.74 10.69
CA SER A 164 -13.68 18.36 9.62
C SER A 164 -14.12 19.78 10.00
N PHE A 165 -13.91 20.73 9.10
CA PHE A 165 -14.42 22.10 9.28
C PHE A 165 -15.92 22.13 9.54
N ASN A 166 -16.70 21.29 8.85
CA ASN A 166 -18.15 21.20 9.07
C ASN A 166 -18.51 20.79 10.49
N PHE A 167 -17.70 19.95 11.15
CA PHE A 167 -17.91 19.62 12.56
C PHE A 167 -17.52 20.79 13.46
N LEU A 168 -16.35 21.36 13.27
CA LEU A 168 -15.85 22.47 14.08
C LEU A 168 -16.77 23.71 14.02
N SER A 169 -17.38 23.96 12.86
CA SER A 169 -18.31 25.09 12.69
C SER A 169 -19.68 24.90 13.40
N GLN A 170 -19.96 23.71 13.91
CA GLN A 170 -21.23 23.37 14.57
C GLN A 170 -21.12 23.22 16.09
N ILE A 171 -19.91 23.34 16.65
CA ILE A 171 -19.68 23.27 18.10
C ILE A 171 -19.35 24.66 18.65
N ASP A 172 -19.86 24.96 19.85
CA ASP A 172 -19.72 26.30 20.49
C ASP A 172 -18.27 26.56 20.96
N ASN A 173 -17.51 25.51 21.27
CA ASN A 173 -16.14 25.60 21.81
C ASN A 173 -15.05 25.12 20.82
N ALA A 174 -15.20 25.41 19.52
CA ALA A 174 -14.29 24.98 18.48
C ALA A 174 -12.82 25.40 18.71
N GLU A 175 -12.60 26.59 19.24
CA GLU A 175 -11.25 27.11 19.54
C GLU A 175 -10.57 26.30 20.67
N GLU A 176 -11.31 25.97 21.71
CA GLU A 176 -10.83 25.14 22.84
C GLU A 176 -10.61 23.69 22.38
N TYR A 177 -11.48 23.18 21.52
CA TYR A 177 -11.39 21.83 20.98
C TYR A 177 -10.13 21.62 20.12
N GLY A 178 -9.75 22.65 19.36
CA GLY A 178 -8.58 22.64 18.48
C GLY A 178 -8.76 21.75 17.26
N ASN A 179 -7.68 21.58 16.47
CA ASN A 179 -7.71 20.80 15.22
C ASN A 179 -6.42 19.99 14.99
N ASN A 180 -5.89 19.31 16.02
CA ASN A 180 -4.73 18.42 15.90
C ASN A 180 -3.50 19.07 15.23
N GLY A 181 -3.32 20.38 15.41
CA GLY A 181 -2.19 21.14 14.82
C GLY A 181 -2.40 21.57 13.36
N TYR A 182 -3.60 21.44 12.81
CA TYR A 182 -3.99 21.91 11.45
C TYR A 182 -4.60 23.30 11.48
#